data_2d1009c1828c1132fdf330532fb5c9e0
#
_entry.id   2d1009c1828c1132fdf330532fb5c9e0
#
_cell.length_a   1.000
_cell.length_b   1.000
_cell.length_c   1.000
_cell.angle_alpha   90.00
_cell.angle_beta   90.00
_cell.angle_gamma   90.00
#
_symmetry.space_group_name_H-M   'P 1'
#
loop_
_entity.id
_entity.type
_entity.pdbx_description
1 polymer ?
#
loop_
_entity_poly.entity_id
_entity_poly.type
_entity_poly.pdbx_seq_one_letter_code
_entity_poly.pdbx_strand_id
1 'polypeptide(L)'
;MKVRIYNNTLNPALWDNLTLKPDVAESLKSIGQSFYKDTELTAPVKDIIMVGSSANYNWSDFSDIDIHIVIDFKDVSEDVEMVEKMVNAIKGKWNEDHDIHVKGFNVEVYIQDISKKNRSTGVYSLLNNKWVTEPKKENFELDKEQIQQKYSDMVLKIKNALESESLVKLKKVLKDLYDMREVGLNKSGEFSTENIVFKVLRSRGHLDKLRNGINQIFDKKASLKES
;
A
#
# COMPACT_ATOMS: atom_id res chain seq x y z
N MET A 1 -13.73 -17.58 -10.11
CA MET A 1 -12.83 -17.24 -8.98
C MET A 1 -13.63 -16.48 -7.93
N LYS A 2 -13.75 -16.97 -6.67
CA LYS A 2 -14.42 -16.18 -5.61
C LYS A 2 -13.41 -15.17 -5.07
N VAL A 3 -13.42 -13.95 -5.59
CA VAL A 3 -12.72 -12.82 -4.96
C VAL A 3 -13.71 -12.17 -4.01
N ARG A 4 -13.52 -12.36 -2.72
CA ARG A 4 -14.26 -11.65 -1.69
C ARG A 4 -13.61 -10.27 -1.56
N ILE A 5 -14.29 -9.25 -2.05
CA ILE A 5 -13.72 -7.90 -2.18
C ILE A 5 -14.27 -6.97 -1.09
N TYR A 6 -15.33 -7.40 -0.41
CA TYR A 6 -16.01 -6.65 0.62
C TYR A 6 -16.51 -7.58 1.72
N ASN A 7 -16.33 -7.17 2.95
CA ASN A 7 -16.76 -7.90 4.14
C ASN A 7 -17.86 -7.13 4.89
N ASN A 8 -18.75 -7.86 5.57
CA ASN A 8 -19.79 -7.22 6.39
C ASN A 8 -19.25 -6.68 7.73
N THR A 9 -18.03 -7.08 8.10
CA THR A 9 -17.33 -6.68 9.32
C THR A 9 -15.93 -6.22 8.98
N LEU A 10 -15.33 -5.40 9.82
CA LEU A 10 -13.89 -5.21 9.84
C LEU A 10 -13.19 -6.53 10.10
N ASN A 11 -11.89 -6.61 9.82
CA ASN A 11 -11.14 -7.85 9.99
C ASN A 11 -11.20 -8.34 11.44
N PRO A 12 -11.85 -9.49 11.72
CA PRO A 12 -12.05 -9.97 13.09
C PRO A 12 -10.75 -10.41 13.77
N ALA A 13 -9.66 -10.60 13.04
CA ALA A 13 -8.34 -10.83 13.63
C ALA A 13 -7.81 -9.57 14.33
N LEU A 14 -8.16 -8.37 13.81
CA LEU A 14 -7.68 -7.08 14.30
C LEU A 14 -8.71 -6.34 15.14
N TRP A 15 -10.01 -6.49 14.83
CA TRP A 15 -11.10 -5.69 15.36
C TRP A 15 -12.15 -6.49 16.09
N ASP A 16 -12.69 -5.92 17.17
CA ASP A 16 -13.94 -6.32 17.79
C ASP A 16 -14.98 -5.25 17.44
N ASN A 17 -15.82 -5.54 16.42
CA ASN A 17 -16.68 -4.56 15.78
C ASN A 17 -15.88 -3.34 15.27
N LEU A 18 -16.10 -2.15 15.84
CA LEU A 18 -15.39 -0.91 15.52
C LEU A 18 -14.25 -0.59 16.49
N THR A 19 -13.92 -1.48 17.41
CA THR A 19 -12.87 -1.29 18.40
C THR A 19 -11.65 -2.13 18.02
N LEU A 20 -10.50 -1.47 17.85
CA LEU A 20 -9.23 -2.17 17.63
C LEU A 20 -8.86 -2.95 18.88
N LYS A 21 -8.44 -4.21 18.71
CA LYS A 21 -8.04 -5.05 19.84
C LYS A 21 -6.86 -4.43 20.57
N PRO A 22 -6.83 -4.40 21.92
CA PRO A 22 -5.81 -3.71 22.69
C PRO A 22 -4.37 -4.16 22.38
N ASP A 23 -4.15 -5.47 22.23
CA ASP A 23 -2.86 -6.06 21.90
C ASP A 23 -2.40 -5.65 20.47
N VAL A 24 -3.33 -5.53 19.53
CA VAL A 24 -3.07 -5.05 18.18
C VAL A 24 -2.72 -3.56 18.22
N ALA A 25 -3.51 -2.74 18.92
CA ALA A 25 -3.28 -1.31 19.03
C ALA A 25 -1.90 -0.99 19.63
N GLU A 26 -1.52 -1.67 20.71
CA GLU A 26 -0.23 -1.49 21.38
C GLU A 26 0.94 -1.90 20.45
N SER A 27 0.82 -3.06 19.79
CA SER A 27 1.83 -3.53 18.86
C SER A 27 2.03 -2.57 17.69
N LEU A 28 0.95 -2.14 17.03
CA LEU A 28 1.04 -1.24 15.89
C LEU A 28 1.58 0.15 16.26
N LYS A 29 1.19 0.67 17.43
CA LYS A 29 1.72 1.90 17.97
C LYS A 29 3.23 1.79 18.24
N SER A 30 3.68 0.71 18.85
CA SER A 30 5.10 0.45 19.14
C SER A 30 5.92 0.35 17.85
N ILE A 31 5.41 -0.35 16.82
CA ILE A 31 6.05 -0.45 15.50
C ILE A 31 6.22 0.95 14.89
N GLY A 32 5.16 1.75 14.86
CA GLY A 32 5.23 3.11 14.32
C GLY A 32 6.20 4.02 15.06
N GLN A 33 6.26 3.91 16.39
CA GLN A 33 7.22 4.65 17.22
C GLN A 33 8.67 4.20 16.99
N SER A 34 8.92 2.90 16.86
CA SER A 34 10.25 2.36 16.56
C SER A 34 10.73 2.80 15.20
N PHE A 35 9.88 2.67 14.16
CA PHE A 35 10.19 3.17 12.83
C PHE A 35 10.56 4.65 12.85
N TYR A 36 9.74 5.50 13.50
CA TYR A 36 10.00 6.93 13.54
C TYR A 36 11.31 7.26 14.24
N LYS A 37 11.64 6.55 15.33
CA LYS A 37 12.91 6.70 16.04
C LYS A 37 14.10 6.36 15.13
N ASP A 38 13.98 5.31 14.32
CA ASP A 38 15.06 4.87 13.43
C ASP A 38 15.29 5.86 12.26
N THR A 39 14.34 6.75 11.99
CA THR A 39 14.51 7.80 10.96
C THR A 39 15.40 8.95 11.42
N GLU A 40 15.67 9.08 12.71
CA GLU A 40 16.41 10.19 13.35
C GLU A 40 15.75 11.58 13.11
N LEU A 41 14.52 11.61 12.60
CA LEU A 41 13.76 12.85 12.43
C LEU A 41 13.36 13.41 13.80
N THR A 42 13.42 14.74 13.94
CA THR A 42 13.09 15.45 15.18
C THR A 42 11.75 16.18 15.13
N ALA A 43 11.07 16.17 13.98
CA ALA A 43 9.75 16.80 13.82
C ALA A 43 8.72 16.15 14.77
N PRO A 44 7.86 16.93 15.45
CA PRO A 44 6.88 16.38 16.37
C PRO A 44 5.87 15.47 15.68
N VAL A 45 5.70 14.24 16.18
CA VAL A 45 4.65 13.33 15.70
C VAL A 45 3.29 13.88 16.12
N LYS A 46 2.44 14.19 15.15
CA LYS A 46 1.08 14.70 15.35
C LYS A 46 0.09 13.57 15.63
N ASP A 47 0.23 12.45 14.91
CA ASP A 47 -0.54 11.21 15.14
C ASP A 47 0.20 10.00 14.54
N ILE A 48 -0.20 8.81 14.96
CA ILE A 48 0.10 7.55 14.29
C ILE A 48 -1.26 6.96 13.90
N ILE A 49 -1.49 6.79 12.61
CA ILE A 49 -2.79 6.36 12.11
C ILE A 49 -2.69 5.04 11.35
N MET A 50 -3.72 4.22 11.52
CA MET A 50 -3.94 3.03 10.70
C MET A 50 -4.94 3.38 9.60
N VAL A 51 -4.61 3.03 8.37
CA VAL A 51 -5.40 3.33 7.17
C VAL A 51 -5.50 2.11 6.25
N GLY A 52 -5.99 2.29 5.06
CA GLY A 52 -6.04 1.25 4.02
C GLY A 52 -7.11 0.20 4.27
N SER A 53 -6.95 -0.97 3.63
CA SER A 53 -7.96 -2.02 3.67
C SER A 53 -8.15 -2.64 5.05
N SER A 54 -7.11 -2.68 5.87
CA SER A 54 -7.17 -3.23 7.23
C SER A 54 -7.94 -2.34 8.21
N ALA A 55 -8.12 -1.04 7.88
CA ALA A 55 -9.01 -0.10 8.57
C ALA A 55 -10.36 0.06 7.86
N ASN A 56 -10.75 -0.88 7.00
CA ASN A 56 -11.95 -0.77 6.16
C ASN A 56 -12.60 -2.15 5.93
N TYR A 57 -13.76 -2.15 5.28
CA TYR A 57 -14.51 -3.37 4.95
C TYR A 57 -13.98 -4.12 3.71
N ASN A 58 -13.02 -3.55 2.97
CA ASN A 58 -12.41 -4.16 1.78
C ASN A 58 -11.12 -4.94 2.06
N TRP A 59 -10.94 -5.39 3.30
CA TRP A 59 -9.84 -6.24 3.67
C TRP A 59 -9.93 -7.65 3.06
N SER A 60 -8.81 -8.33 2.96
CA SER A 60 -8.67 -9.72 2.53
C SER A 60 -7.53 -10.39 3.30
N ASP A 61 -7.38 -11.70 3.16
CA ASP A 61 -6.27 -12.45 3.76
C ASP A 61 -4.88 -12.01 3.25
N PHE A 62 -4.85 -11.20 2.18
CA PHE A 62 -3.64 -10.63 1.58
C PHE A 62 -3.52 -9.12 1.80
N SER A 63 -4.29 -8.57 2.72
CA SER A 63 -4.18 -7.16 3.08
C SER A 63 -2.98 -6.93 3.96
N ASP A 64 -2.26 -5.83 3.68
CA ASP A 64 -1.26 -5.32 4.60
C ASP A 64 -1.94 -4.42 5.66
N ILE A 65 -1.26 -4.18 6.77
CA ILE A 65 -1.64 -3.16 7.75
C ILE A 65 -0.80 -1.92 7.46
N ASP A 66 -1.44 -0.87 6.96
CA ASP A 66 -0.78 0.39 6.63
C ASP A 66 -0.78 1.32 7.86
N ILE A 67 0.40 1.68 8.37
CA ILE A 67 0.58 2.63 9.47
C ILE A 67 1.25 3.88 8.94
N HIS A 68 0.64 5.04 9.18
CA HIS A 68 1.22 6.32 8.81
C HIS A 68 1.57 7.14 10.05
N ILE A 69 2.82 7.56 10.14
CA ILE A 69 3.29 8.53 11.12
C ILE A 69 3.07 9.92 10.53
N VAL A 70 2.18 10.68 11.14
CA VAL A 70 1.79 12.01 10.66
C VAL A 70 2.67 13.06 11.31
N ILE A 71 3.40 13.82 10.50
CA ILE A 71 4.22 14.96 10.91
C ILE A 71 3.94 16.15 10.00
N ASP A 72 4.35 17.34 10.39
CA ASP A 72 4.42 18.48 9.47
C ASP A 72 5.79 18.46 8.77
N PHE A 73 5.82 18.32 7.44
CA PHE A 73 7.06 18.29 6.68
C PHE A 73 7.83 19.62 6.79
N LYS A 74 7.14 20.72 7.06
CA LYS A 74 7.77 22.02 7.31
C LYS A 74 8.57 22.05 8.63
N ASP A 75 8.22 21.20 9.60
CA ASP A 75 9.02 21.04 10.83
C ASP A 75 10.36 20.33 10.53
N VAL A 76 10.52 19.70 9.34
CA VAL A 76 11.78 19.10 8.88
C VAL A 76 12.57 20.05 7.95
N SER A 77 11.91 20.61 6.92
CA SER A 77 12.51 21.56 5.98
C SER A 77 11.44 22.33 5.22
N GLU A 78 11.76 23.57 4.83
CA GLU A 78 10.93 24.38 3.93
C GLU A 78 10.77 23.74 2.54
N ASP A 79 11.74 22.93 2.09
CA ASP A 79 11.64 22.14 0.86
C ASP A 79 10.86 20.84 1.10
N VAL A 80 9.53 20.96 1.15
CA VAL A 80 8.59 19.86 1.39
C VAL A 80 8.73 18.74 0.35
N GLU A 81 9.07 19.07 -0.91
CA GLU A 81 9.27 18.08 -1.97
C GLU A 81 10.51 17.22 -1.71
N MET A 82 11.58 17.83 -1.24
CA MET A 82 12.79 17.12 -0.82
C MET A 82 12.48 16.21 0.39
N VAL A 83 11.75 16.71 1.40
CA VAL A 83 11.33 15.91 2.56
C VAL A 83 10.51 14.71 2.10
N GLU A 84 9.57 14.89 1.19
CA GLU A 84 8.75 13.78 0.67
C GLU A 84 9.60 12.70 -0.01
N LYS A 85 10.57 13.08 -0.84
CA LYS A 85 11.50 12.14 -1.48
C LYS A 85 12.34 11.39 -0.44
N MET A 86 12.86 12.11 0.55
CA MET A 86 13.67 11.55 1.63
C MET A 86 12.89 10.53 2.46
N VAL A 87 11.71 10.89 2.98
CA VAL A 87 10.91 9.97 3.80
C VAL A 87 10.41 8.75 3.01
N ASN A 88 10.15 8.91 1.71
CA ASN A 88 9.82 7.77 0.85
C ASN A 88 11.00 6.81 0.65
N ALA A 89 12.23 7.32 0.57
CA ALA A 89 13.43 6.49 0.49
C ALA A 89 13.67 5.73 1.81
N ILE A 90 13.57 6.42 2.95
CA ILE A 90 13.69 5.82 4.30
C ILE A 90 12.66 4.71 4.48
N LYS A 91 11.38 5.01 4.19
CA LYS A 91 10.29 4.02 4.23
C LYS A 91 10.58 2.80 3.36
N GLY A 92 11.02 3.04 2.12
CA GLY A 92 11.35 1.95 1.19
C GLY A 92 12.39 1.01 1.77
N LYS A 93 13.48 1.57 2.29
CA LYS A 93 14.56 0.81 2.92
C LYS A 93 14.08 0.06 4.16
N TRP A 94 13.36 0.74 5.05
CA TRP A 94 12.90 0.14 6.31
C TRP A 94 11.92 -1.03 6.06
N ASN A 95 10.92 -0.86 5.17
CA ASN A 95 9.97 -1.92 4.82
C ASN A 95 10.64 -3.09 4.05
N GLU A 96 11.80 -2.87 3.42
CA GLU A 96 12.58 -3.92 2.77
C GLU A 96 13.41 -4.73 3.79
N ASP A 97 13.94 -4.06 4.82
CA ASP A 97 14.80 -4.68 5.83
C ASP A 97 14.00 -5.42 6.93
N HIS A 98 12.69 -5.15 7.05
CA HIS A 98 11.85 -5.69 8.11
C HIS A 98 10.66 -6.47 7.56
N ASP A 99 10.45 -7.66 8.10
CA ASP A 99 9.31 -8.54 7.81
C ASP A 99 8.44 -8.68 9.08
N ILE A 100 7.65 -7.62 9.36
CA ILE A 100 6.87 -7.53 10.60
C ILE A 100 5.42 -7.92 10.35
N HIS A 101 4.93 -8.85 11.15
CA HIS A 101 3.55 -9.33 11.07
C HIS A 101 2.81 -9.11 12.40
N VAL A 102 1.57 -8.63 12.30
CA VAL A 102 0.62 -8.55 13.42
C VAL A 102 -0.61 -9.36 13.08
N LYS A 103 -0.92 -10.38 13.90
CA LYS A 103 -2.00 -11.36 13.64
C LYS A 103 -1.91 -12.04 12.26
N GLY A 104 -0.69 -12.21 11.73
CA GLY A 104 -0.44 -12.83 10.43
C GLY A 104 -0.52 -11.87 9.23
N PHE A 105 -0.79 -10.59 9.46
CA PHE A 105 -0.81 -9.56 8.42
C PHE A 105 0.49 -8.77 8.43
N ASN A 106 1.10 -8.58 7.26
CA ASN A 106 2.29 -7.76 7.10
C ASN A 106 2.00 -6.30 7.47
N VAL A 107 2.97 -5.64 8.13
CA VAL A 107 2.86 -4.23 8.53
C VAL A 107 3.77 -3.39 7.65
N GLU A 108 3.19 -2.43 6.95
CA GLU A 108 3.92 -1.40 6.20
C GLU A 108 3.82 -0.06 6.91
N VAL A 109 4.94 0.63 7.04
CA VAL A 109 5.03 1.94 7.69
C VAL A 109 5.30 3.05 6.68
N TYR A 110 4.75 4.23 6.95
CA TYR A 110 4.86 5.41 6.09
C TYR A 110 5.03 6.67 6.95
N ILE A 111 5.70 7.70 6.42
CA ILE A 111 5.65 9.04 6.99
C ILE A 111 4.77 9.89 6.08
N GLN A 112 3.79 10.57 6.65
CA GLN A 112 2.81 11.35 5.93
C GLN A 112 2.83 12.80 6.41
N ASP A 113 2.82 13.73 5.46
CA ASP A 113 2.61 15.14 5.76
C ASP A 113 1.19 15.39 6.27
N ILE A 114 1.07 16.22 7.31
CA ILE A 114 -0.21 16.58 7.94
C ILE A 114 -1.19 17.26 6.95
N SER A 115 -0.67 17.95 5.94
CA SER A 115 -1.49 18.60 4.91
C SER A 115 -2.12 17.62 3.92
N LYS A 116 -1.59 16.39 3.82
CA LYS A 116 -2.09 15.38 2.89
C LYS A 116 -3.38 14.75 3.40
N LYS A 117 -4.44 14.87 2.60
CA LYS A 117 -5.71 14.17 2.88
C LYS A 117 -5.53 12.67 2.69
N ASN A 118 -6.01 11.88 3.66
CA ASN A 118 -6.11 10.46 3.51
C ASN A 118 -7.16 10.12 2.43
N ARG A 119 -6.78 9.24 1.49
CA ARG A 119 -7.72 8.70 0.49
C ARG A 119 -8.53 7.52 1.04
N SER A 120 -8.10 6.96 2.18
CA SER A 120 -8.80 5.87 2.85
C SER A 120 -10.10 6.35 3.45
N THR A 121 -11.17 5.55 3.31
CA THR A 121 -12.48 5.83 3.90
C THR A 121 -12.53 5.51 5.39
N GLY A 122 -11.60 4.68 5.90
CA GLY A 122 -11.39 4.44 7.32
C GLY A 122 -10.01 4.95 7.76
N VAL A 123 -9.98 5.76 8.83
CA VAL A 123 -8.75 6.29 9.45
C VAL A 123 -8.86 6.15 10.96
N TYR A 124 -7.99 5.37 11.57
CA TYR A 124 -7.97 5.13 13.02
C TYR A 124 -6.71 5.68 13.66
N SER A 125 -6.84 6.52 14.68
CA SER A 125 -5.71 7.04 15.47
C SER A 125 -5.27 6.00 16.49
N LEU A 126 -4.03 5.54 16.37
CA LEU A 126 -3.37 4.63 17.33
C LEU A 126 -2.90 5.36 18.59
N LEU A 127 -2.63 6.67 18.51
CA LEU A 127 -2.26 7.46 19.69
C LEU A 127 -3.46 7.71 20.60
N ASN A 128 -4.64 7.94 19.99
CA ASN A 128 -5.86 8.31 20.71
C ASN A 128 -6.84 7.14 20.88
N ASN A 129 -6.55 5.99 20.30
CA ASN A 129 -7.41 4.78 20.27
C ASN A 129 -8.85 5.11 19.82
N LYS A 130 -8.99 5.88 18.74
CA LYS A 130 -10.30 6.29 18.22
C LYS A 130 -10.29 6.48 16.70
N TRP A 131 -11.46 6.37 16.11
CA TRP A 131 -11.66 6.72 14.71
C TRP A 131 -11.49 8.23 14.50
N VAL A 132 -10.67 8.61 13.54
CA VAL A 132 -10.62 9.95 12.94
C VAL A 132 -11.70 10.02 11.87
N THR A 133 -11.84 8.96 11.09
CA THR A 133 -12.91 8.78 10.11
C THR A 133 -13.35 7.31 10.18
N GLU A 134 -14.61 7.06 10.56
CA GLU A 134 -15.14 5.70 10.56
C GLU A 134 -15.36 5.20 9.14
N PRO A 135 -15.01 3.93 8.86
CA PRO A 135 -15.24 3.33 7.57
C PRO A 135 -16.74 3.15 7.31
N LYS A 136 -17.19 3.50 6.13
CA LYS A 136 -18.58 3.35 5.73
C LYS A 136 -18.79 2.04 5.00
N LYS A 137 -19.87 1.33 5.35
CA LYS A 137 -20.35 0.22 4.54
C LYS A 137 -20.99 0.79 3.30
N GLU A 138 -20.38 0.58 2.16
CA GLU A 138 -20.95 0.94 0.88
C GLU A 138 -21.38 -0.33 0.15
N ASN A 139 -22.61 -0.33 -0.36
CA ASN A 139 -23.08 -1.43 -1.21
C ASN A 139 -22.55 -1.19 -2.62
N PHE A 140 -21.49 -1.90 -2.99
CA PHE A 140 -20.97 -1.91 -4.35
C PHE A 140 -21.47 -3.14 -5.08
N GLU A 141 -22.13 -2.93 -6.19
CA GLU A 141 -22.30 -3.96 -7.20
C GLU A 141 -21.01 -4.04 -8.02
N LEU A 142 -20.27 -5.11 -7.82
CA LEU A 142 -19.04 -5.36 -8.55
C LEU A 142 -19.35 -6.12 -9.82
N ASP A 143 -18.99 -5.55 -10.95
CA ASP A 143 -18.99 -6.25 -12.22
C ASP A 143 -17.84 -7.27 -12.24
N LYS A 144 -18.17 -8.51 -11.84
CA LYS A 144 -17.21 -9.61 -11.77
C LYS A 144 -16.64 -10.00 -13.12
N GLU A 145 -17.44 -9.85 -14.18
CA GLU A 145 -17.02 -10.17 -15.55
C GLU A 145 -15.99 -9.15 -16.00
N GLN A 146 -16.27 -7.87 -15.80
CA GLN A 146 -15.34 -6.79 -16.11
C GLN A 146 -14.03 -6.91 -15.34
N ILE A 147 -14.08 -7.24 -14.03
CA ILE A 147 -12.89 -7.47 -13.21
C ILE A 147 -12.08 -8.64 -13.76
N GLN A 148 -12.73 -9.77 -14.06
CA GLN A 148 -12.05 -10.95 -14.59
C GLN A 148 -11.42 -10.68 -15.95
N GLN A 149 -12.12 -10.03 -16.85
CA GLN A 149 -11.61 -9.68 -18.18
C GLN A 149 -10.39 -8.75 -18.05
N LYS A 150 -10.52 -7.67 -17.30
CA LYS A 150 -9.42 -6.71 -17.10
C LYS A 150 -8.20 -7.35 -16.44
N TYR A 151 -8.42 -8.25 -15.46
CA TYR A 151 -7.34 -9.03 -14.84
C TYR A 151 -6.62 -9.89 -15.89
N SER A 152 -7.37 -10.63 -16.72
CA SER A 152 -6.79 -11.50 -17.74
C SER A 152 -5.98 -10.71 -18.77
N ASP A 153 -6.50 -9.55 -19.19
CA ASP A 153 -5.81 -8.66 -20.14
C ASP A 153 -4.49 -8.13 -19.57
N MET A 154 -4.49 -7.76 -18.27
CA MET A 154 -3.28 -7.27 -17.62
C MET A 154 -2.25 -8.40 -17.44
N VAL A 155 -2.67 -9.61 -17.06
CA VAL A 155 -1.78 -10.78 -16.98
C VAL A 155 -1.12 -11.07 -18.32
N LEU A 156 -1.89 -11.01 -19.42
CA LEU A 156 -1.36 -11.21 -20.77
C LEU A 156 -0.34 -10.12 -21.14
N LYS A 157 -0.65 -8.84 -20.85
CA LYS A 157 0.30 -7.72 -21.07
C LYS A 157 1.60 -7.92 -20.31
N ILE A 158 1.52 -8.32 -19.04
CA ILE A 158 2.69 -8.59 -18.19
C ILE A 158 3.52 -9.72 -18.76
N LYS A 159 2.87 -10.84 -19.15
CA LYS A 159 3.54 -12.00 -19.76
C LYS A 159 4.29 -11.59 -21.02
N ASN A 160 3.62 -10.92 -21.96
CA ASN A 160 4.21 -10.47 -23.23
C ASN A 160 5.38 -9.50 -23.01
N ALA A 161 5.30 -8.63 -21.98
CA ALA A 161 6.39 -7.73 -21.65
C ALA A 161 7.62 -8.48 -21.11
N LEU A 162 7.40 -9.46 -20.23
CA LEU A 162 8.48 -10.32 -19.69
C LEU A 162 9.16 -11.12 -20.79
N GLU A 163 8.39 -11.75 -21.69
CA GLU A 163 8.91 -12.53 -22.81
C GLU A 163 9.66 -11.67 -23.85
N SER A 164 9.37 -10.37 -23.93
CA SER A 164 10.05 -9.47 -24.87
C SER A 164 11.47 -9.09 -24.44
N GLU A 165 11.88 -9.36 -23.21
CA GLU A 165 13.14 -8.94 -22.59
C GLU A 165 13.47 -7.43 -22.79
N SER A 166 12.45 -6.61 -22.99
CA SER A 166 12.60 -5.17 -23.26
C SER A 166 12.40 -4.35 -22.00
N LEU A 167 13.47 -3.71 -21.51
CA LEU A 167 13.43 -2.81 -20.37
C LEU A 167 12.37 -1.71 -20.53
N VAL A 168 12.25 -1.15 -21.75
CA VAL A 168 11.27 -0.10 -22.07
C VAL A 168 9.84 -0.62 -21.94
N LYS A 169 9.56 -1.82 -22.48
CA LYS A 169 8.22 -2.42 -22.40
C LYS A 169 7.84 -2.77 -20.96
N LEU A 170 8.78 -3.34 -20.20
CA LEU A 170 8.55 -3.69 -18.78
C LEU A 170 8.24 -2.46 -17.93
N LYS A 171 9.07 -1.39 -18.06
CA LYS A 171 8.83 -0.12 -17.34
C LYS A 171 7.51 0.51 -17.75
N LYS A 172 7.14 0.44 -19.03
CA LYS A 172 5.86 0.96 -19.53
C LYS A 172 4.69 0.20 -18.90
N VAL A 173 4.71 -1.13 -18.91
CA VAL A 173 3.62 -1.93 -18.34
C VAL A 173 3.49 -1.68 -16.84
N LEU A 174 4.61 -1.58 -16.12
CA LEU A 174 4.58 -1.26 -14.69
C LEU A 174 3.95 0.12 -14.44
N LYS A 175 4.35 1.12 -15.23
CA LYS A 175 3.74 2.47 -15.17
C LYS A 175 2.25 2.43 -15.48
N ASP A 176 1.83 1.76 -16.57
CA ASP A 176 0.42 1.64 -16.97
C ASP A 176 -0.43 1.02 -15.85
N LEU A 177 0.09 0.06 -15.08
CA LEU A 177 -0.60 -0.54 -13.94
C LEU A 177 -0.81 0.46 -12.80
N TYR A 178 0.19 1.29 -12.48
CA TYR A 178 0.04 2.33 -11.46
C TYR A 178 -0.89 3.43 -11.91
N ASP A 179 -0.78 3.89 -13.16
CA ASP A 179 -1.67 4.91 -13.74
C ASP A 179 -3.13 4.41 -13.76
N MET A 180 -3.34 3.16 -14.14
CA MET A 180 -4.66 2.51 -14.10
C MET A 180 -5.25 2.54 -12.68
N ARG A 181 -4.45 2.16 -11.66
CA ARG A 181 -4.89 2.20 -10.26
C ARG A 181 -5.25 3.62 -9.83
N GLU A 182 -4.41 4.60 -10.16
CA GLU A 182 -4.64 5.99 -9.78
C GLU A 182 -5.92 6.55 -10.40
N VAL A 183 -6.14 6.30 -11.69
CA VAL A 183 -7.39 6.68 -12.38
C VAL A 183 -8.60 6.05 -11.70
N GLY A 184 -8.53 4.76 -11.35
CA GLY A 184 -9.60 4.07 -10.64
C GLY A 184 -9.90 4.67 -9.28
N LEU A 185 -8.85 4.92 -8.48
CA LEU A 185 -8.97 5.52 -7.16
C LEU A 185 -9.60 6.92 -7.21
N ASN A 186 -9.21 7.73 -8.21
CA ASN A 186 -9.73 9.09 -8.36
C ASN A 186 -11.19 9.11 -8.85
N LYS A 187 -11.60 8.13 -9.67
CA LYS A 187 -12.94 8.06 -10.28
C LYS A 187 -13.99 7.42 -9.36
N SER A 188 -13.64 6.31 -8.73
CA SER A 188 -14.59 5.45 -8.02
C SER A 188 -14.05 4.93 -6.68
N GLY A 189 -12.93 5.49 -6.21
CA GLY A 189 -12.34 5.16 -4.90
C GLY A 189 -11.74 3.75 -4.83
N GLU A 190 -11.64 3.25 -3.61
CA GLU A 190 -10.98 1.97 -3.30
C GLU A 190 -11.65 0.75 -3.93
N PHE A 191 -12.93 0.85 -4.28
CA PHE A 191 -13.73 -0.22 -4.86
C PHE A 191 -13.79 -0.20 -6.40
N SER A 192 -13.04 0.69 -7.03
CA SER A 192 -12.93 0.70 -8.49
C SER A 192 -12.41 -0.63 -9.04
N THR A 193 -12.93 -1.05 -10.20
CA THR A 193 -12.46 -2.24 -10.92
C THR A 193 -10.94 -2.23 -11.09
N GLU A 194 -10.38 -1.05 -11.38
CA GLU A 194 -8.95 -0.82 -11.58
C GLU A 194 -8.14 -1.12 -10.32
N ASN A 195 -8.57 -0.60 -9.17
CA ASN A 195 -7.87 -0.81 -7.91
C ASN A 195 -8.00 -2.26 -7.45
N ILE A 196 -9.15 -2.90 -7.66
CA ILE A 196 -9.36 -4.31 -7.35
C ILE A 196 -8.43 -5.19 -8.19
N VAL A 197 -8.39 -4.97 -9.51
CA VAL A 197 -7.51 -5.71 -10.41
C VAL A 197 -6.04 -5.50 -10.01
N PHE A 198 -5.64 -4.28 -9.68
CA PHE A 198 -4.29 -3.99 -9.20
C PHE A 198 -3.96 -4.77 -7.92
N LYS A 199 -4.86 -4.77 -6.92
CA LYS A 199 -4.68 -5.54 -5.67
C LYS A 199 -4.52 -7.04 -5.94
N VAL A 200 -5.34 -7.61 -6.84
CA VAL A 200 -5.25 -9.03 -7.22
C VAL A 200 -3.93 -9.33 -7.95
N LEU A 201 -3.48 -8.45 -8.85
CA LEU A 201 -2.19 -8.62 -9.54
C LEU A 201 -1.02 -8.56 -8.54
N ARG A 202 -1.05 -7.64 -7.58
CA ARG A 202 -0.06 -7.52 -6.51
C ARG A 202 -0.02 -8.79 -5.66
N SER A 203 -1.15 -9.21 -5.11
CA SER A 203 -1.25 -10.39 -4.23
C SER A 203 -0.84 -11.71 -4.90
N ARG A 204 -0.87 -11.76 -6.24
CA ARG A 204 -0.41 -12.91 -7.02
C ARG A 204 1.04 -12.79 -7.50
N GLY A 205 1.78 -11.79 -7.03
CA GLY A 205 3.19 -11.58 -7.33
C GLY A 205 3.48 -11.11 -8.76
N HIS A 206 2.47 -10.65 -9.52
CA HIS A 206 2.71 -10.18 -10.89
C HIS A 206 3.52 -8.88 -10.94
N LEU A 207 3.34 -7.98 -9.97
CA LEU A 207 4.11 -6.75 -9.87
C LEU A 207 5.57 -7.04 -9.53
N ASP A 208 5.81 -8.00 -8.64
CA ASP A 208 7.17 -8.38 -8.23
C ASP A 208 7.92 -9.05 -9.39
N LYS A 209 7.22 -9.89 -10.18
CA LYS A 209 7.80 -10.45 -11.41
C LYS A 209 8.22 -9.35 -12.40
N LEU A 210 7.43 -8.28 -12.56
CA LEU A 210 7.79 -7.14 -13.42
C LEU A 210 9.00 -6.39 -12.88
N ARG A 211 9.02 -6.07 -11.57
CA ARG A 211 10.14 -5.36 -10.93
C ARG A 211 11.43 -6.16 -11.03
N ASN A 212 11.36 -7.46 -10.71
CA ASN A 212 12.51 -8.36 -10.81
C ASN A 212 13.01 -8.48 -12.26
N GLY A 213 12.11 -8.58 -13.23
CA GLY A 213 12.47 -8.58 -14.66
C GLY A 213 13.15 -7.29 -15.11
N ILE A 214 12.69 -6.13 -14.62
CA ILE A 214 13.32 -4.82 -14.88
C ILE A 214 14.74 -4.80 -14.32
N ASN A 215 14.92 -5.21 -13.07
CA ASN A 215 16.23 -5.21 -12.40
C ASN A 215 17.21 -6.16 -13.11
N GLN A 216 16.79 -7.41 -13.38
CA GLN A 216 17.62 -8.41 -14.05
C GLN A 216 18.10 -7.94 -15.43
N ILE A 217 17.21 -7.35 -16.25
CA ILE A 217 17.58 -6.87 -17.57
C ILE A 217 18.49 -5.64 -17.46
N PHE A 218 18.24 -4.76 -16.50
CA PHE A 218 19.09 -3.60 -16.25
C PHE A 218 20.48 -4.03 -15.82
N ASP A 219 20.58 -4.91 -14.82
CA ASP A 219 21.86 -5.40 -14.29
C ASP A 219 22.67 -6.12 -15.37
N LYS A 220 21.99 -6.98 -16.18
CA LYS A 220 22.63 -7.65 -17.33
C LYS A 220 23.21 -6.66 -18.37
N LYS A 221 22.53 -5.53 -18.57
CA LYS A 221 22.99 -4.50 -19.52
C LYS A 221 24.08 -3.59 -18.94
N ALA A 222 24.01 -3.30 -17.64
CA ALA A 222 24.95 -2.45 -16.94
C ALA A 222 26.26 -3.17 -16.58
N SER A 223 26.21 -4.51 -16.41
CA SER A 223 27.38 -5.32 -16.10
C SER A 223 28.30 -5.45 -17.33
N LEU A 224 29.57 -5.16 -17.14
CA LEU A 224 30.61 -5.47 -18.11
C LEU A 224 30.78 -6.99 -18.15
N LYS A 225 30.68 -7.59 -19.35
CA LYS A 225 31.09 -8.99 -19.51
C LYS A 225 32.62 -9.02 -19.45
N GLU A 226 33.16 -9.79 -18.53
CA GLU A 226 34.54 -10.22 -18.64
C GLU A 226 34.66 -11.03 -19.93
N SER A 227 35.55 -10.58 -20.82
CA SER A 227 35.87 -11.22 -22.11
C SER A 227 36.77 -12.43 -21.91
#